data_483d978d87bee1515114189b15068c18
#
_entry.id   483d978d87bee1515114189b15068c18
#
_cell.length_a   1.000
_cell.length_b   1.000
_cell.length_c   1.000
_cell.angle_alpha   90.00
_cell.angle_beta   90.00
_cell.angle_gamma   90.00
#
_symmetry.space_group_name_H-M   'P 1'
#
loop_
_entity.id
_entity.type
_entity.pdbx_description
1 polymer ?
#
loop_
_entity_poly.entity_id
_entity_poly.type
_entity_poly.pdbx_seq_one_letter_code
_entity_poly.pdbx_strand_id
1 'polypeptide(L)'
;MPGVATRLNEVLRIIGPEQCLTIEEMSRQSDLDRHALQDGAQKLLSAGYVERIEAGCYRLTQKGKTAKAEEITLTSGPKGPLTFAKKTSPDSFTARLWRAMRVCRKFTVPDLVMLAGTGKEKKPEDAAGKYIRRLYQAGYLQLLPRREKGTAPTSNGFKKYLLVRDNGPLHPRYSPKTGKVYDPNTKKIYELEARP
;
A
#
# COMPACT_ATOMS: atom_id res chain seq x y z
N MET A 1 4.28 -1.83 18.01
CA MET A 1 5.34 -2.83 17.78
C MET A 1 4.76 -3.99 17.00
N PRO A 2 5.44 -4.58 16.01
CA PRO A 2 4.97 -5.79 15.38
C PRO A 2 4.99 -6.92 16.43
N GLY A 3 3.86 -7.63 16.60
CA GLY A 3 3.78 -8.76 17.50
C GLY A 3 4.54 -9.98 16.94
N VAL A 4 4.84 -10.96 17.78
CA VAL A 4 5.43 -12.23 17.36
C VAL A 4 4.39 -13.01 16.53
N ALA A 5 4.80 -13.55 15.40
CA ALA A 5 3.94 -14.39 14.54
C ALA A 5 3.90 -15.82 15.04
N THR A 6 3.28 -16.07 16.20
CA THR A 6 3.28 -17.36 16.88
C THR A 6 2.93 -18.53 15.94
N ARG A 7 1.85 -18.39 15.14
CA ARG A 7 1.43 -19.44 14.19
C ARG A 7 2.47 -19.71 13.09
N LEU A 8 3.11 -18.66 12.56
CA LEU A 8 4.13 -18.83 11.51
C LEU A 8 5.40 -19.48 12.06
N ASN A 9 5.82 -19.07 13.26
CA ASN A 9 6.98 -19.64 13.92
C ASN A 9 6.75 -21.10 14.29
N GLU A 10 5.53 -21.45 14.72
CA GLU A 10 5.16 -22.83 15.00
C GLU A 10 5.21 -23.71 13.74
N VAL A 11 4.63 -23.26 12.62
CA VAL A 11 4.70 -24.00 11.35
C VAL A 11 6.14 -24.12 10.86
N LEU A 12 6.96 -23.07 10.98
CA LEU A 12 8.38 -23.12 10.60
C LEU A 12 9.17 -24.11 11.48
N ARG A 13 8.82 -24.19 12.76
CA ARG A 13 9.45 -25.12 13.73
C ARG A 13 9.17 -26.57 13.40
N ILE A 14 7.93 -26.90 13.03
CA ILE A 14 7.48 -28.27 12.75
C ILE A 14 8.16 -28.83 11.51
N ILE A 15 8.27 -28.05 10.42
CA ILE A 15 8.84 -28.53 9.17
C ILE A 15 10.33 -28.79 9.33
N GLY A 16 10.74 -30.06 9.21
CA GLY A 16 12.16 -30.44 9.22
C GLY A 16 12.93 -29.93 8.01
N PRO A 17 14.26 -29.80 8.10
CA PRO A 17 15.08 -29.17 7.03
C PRO A 17 15.04 -29.96 5.72
N GLU A 18 14.89 -31.28 5.77
CA GLU A 18 14.87 -32.17 4.58
C GLU A 18 13.51 -32.88 4.40
N GLN A 19 12.52 -32.55 5.24
CA GLN A 19 11.22 -33.22 5.21
C GLN A 19 10.21 -32.40 4.43
N CYS A 20 9.34 -33.11 3.70
CA CYS A 20 8.14 -32.57 3.13
C CYS A 20 6.96 -33.00 4.01
N LEU A 21 6.20 -32.07 4.56
CA LEU A 21 5.07 -32.36 5.44
C LEU A 21 3.76 -31.87 4.84
N THR A 22 2.74 -32.71 4.93
CA THR A 22 1.36 -32.32 4.64
C THR A 22 0.73 -31.61 5.84
N ILE A 23 -0.37 -30.89 5.61
CA ILE A 23 -1.12 -30.23 6.69
C ILE A 23 -1.61 -31.23 7.74
N GLU A 24 -1.94 -32.48 7.33
CA GLU A 24 -2.38 -33.53 8.25
C GLU A 24 -1.24 -34.00 9.15
N GLU A 25 -0.05 -34.17 8.59
CA GLU A 25 1.14 -34.52 9.37
C GLU A 25 1.56 -33.40 10.32
N MET A 26 1.47 -32.14 9.89
CA MET A 26 1.70 -30.97 10.76
C MET A 26 0.67 -30.93 11.92
N SER A 27 -0.60 -31.28 11.65
CA SER A 27 -1.66 -31.30 12.66
C SER A 27 -1.42 -32.35 13.76
N ARG A 28 -0.71 -33.44 13.48
CA ARG A 28 -0.31 -34.44 14.49
C ARG A 28 0.84 -33.96 15.39
N GLN A 29 1.56 -32.94 14.97
CA GLN A 29 2.76 -32.40 15.65
C GLN A 29 2.53 -31.04 16.30
N SER A 30 1.30 -30.52 16.26
CA SER A 30 0.97 -29.18 16.74
C SER A 30 -0.45 -29.12 17.29
N ASP A 31 -0.66 -28.29 18.30
CA ASP A 31 -1.97 -27.97 18.86
C ASP A 31 -2.77 -26.94 18.00
N LEU A 32 -2.19 -26.51 16.88
CA LEU A 32 -2.87 -25.59 15.97
C LEU A 32 -3.94 -26.32 15.16
N ASP A 33 -5.09 -25.70 15.00
CA ASP A 33 -6.14 -26.20 14.14
C ASP A 33 -5.71 -26.26 12.66
N ARG A 34 -6.38 -27.08 11.87
CA ARG A 34 -6.08 -27.29 10.45
C ARG A 34 -6.08 -25.99 9.65
N HIS A 35 -7.00 -25.09 9.96
CA HIS A 35 -7.11 -23.80 9.24
C HIS A 35 -5.93 -22.89 9.58
N ALA A 36 -5.52 -22.85 10.86
CA ALA A 36 -4.35 -22.07 11.28
C ALA A 36 -3.05 -22.58 10.65
N LEU A 37 -2.90 -23.90 10.51
CA LEU A 37 -1.77 -24.54 9.82
C LEU A 37 -1.76 -24.20 8.32
N GLN A 38 -2.91 -24.28 7.64
CA GLN A 38 -3.03 -23.90 6.23
C GLN A 38 -2.68 -22.43 6.01
N ASP A 39 -3.24 -21.52 6.82
CA ASP A 39 -2.97 -20.09 6.74
C ASP A 39 -1.49 -19.77 7.01
N GLY A 40 -0.89 -20.43 8.00
CA GLY A 40 0.52 -20.34 8.33
C GLY A 40 1.42 -20.81 7.18
N ALA A 41 1.16 -22.01 6.64
CA ALA A 41 1.91 -22.55 5.51
C ALA A 41 1.79 -21.69 4.25
N GLN A 42 0.59 -21.19 3.94
CA GLN A 42 0.37 -20.30 2.81
C GLN A 42 1.12 -18.95 2.94
N LYS A 43 1.17 -18.40 4.15
CA LYS A 43 1.94 -17.17 4.44
C LYS A 43 3.44 -17.40 4.33
N LEU A 44 3.95 -18.55 4.83
CA LEU A 44 5.36 -18.94 4.69
C LEU A 44 5.73 -19.18 3.21
N LEU A 45 4.83 -19.80 2.42
CA LEU A 45 4.98 -19.96 0.97
C LEU A 45 5.07 -18.61 0.27
N SER A 46 4.16 -17.67 0.56
CA SER A 46 4.16 -16.32 0.00
C SER A 46 5.39 -15.51 0.41
N ALA A 47 5.97 -15.80 1.56
CA ALA A 47 7.19 -15.17 2.06
C ALA A 47 8.48 -15.87 1.59
N GLY A 48 8.36 -17.02 0.90
CA GLY A 48 9.47 -17.79 0.35
C GLY A 48 10.28 -18.56 1.37
N TYR A 49 9.72 -18.88 2.54
CA TYR A 49 10.35 -19.74 3.55
C TYR A 49 10.07 -21.23 3.31
N VAL A 50 8.95 -21.53 2.68
CA VAL A 50 8.59 -22.89 2.26
C VAL A 50 8.25 -22.90 0.78
N GLU A 51 8.36 -24.05 0.17
CA GLU A 51 7.90 -24.36 -1.19
C GLU A 51 6.91 -25.51 -1.15
N ARG A 52 6.06 -25.58 -2.15
CA ARG A 52 5.10 -26.68 -2.32
C ARG A 52 5.63 -27.61 -3.39
N ILE A 53 5.96 -28.85 -3.02
CA ILE A 53 6.53 -29.84 -3.94
C ILE A 53 5.42 -30.56 -4.70
N GLU A 54 4.42 -31.07 -3.96
CA GLU A 54 3.27 -31.78 -4.49
C GLU A 54 1.97 -31.24 -3.86
N ALA A 55 0.84 -31.76 -4.30
CA ALA A 55 -0.45 -31.34 -3.76
C ALA A 55 -0.51 -31.54 -2.22
N GLY A 56 -0.36 -30.44 -1.48
CA GLY A 56 -0.47 -30.42 -0.02
C GLY A 56 0.84 -30.64 0.74
N CYS A 57 1.97 -30.90 0.09
CA CYS A 57 3.25 -31.14 0.77
C CYS A 57 4.14 -29.88 0.76
N TYR A 58 4.62 -29.44 1.94
CA TYR A 58 5.45 -28.25 2.14
C TYR A 58 6.83 -28.63 2.65
N ARG A 59 7.87 -28.06 2.03
CA ARG A 59 9.28 -28.23 2.39
C ARG A 59 9.94 -26.87 2.61
N LEU A 60 10.95 -26.81 3.49
CA LEU A 60 11.74 -25.59 3.69
C LEU A 60 12.56 -25.26 2.44
N THR A 61 12.52 -23.99 2.00
CA THR A 61 13.48 -23.46 1.05
C THR A 61 14.83 -23.21 1.74
N GLN A 62 15.88 -22.86 0.99
CA GLN A 62 17.16 -22.46 1.58
C GLN A 62 16.99 -21.32 2.57
N LYS A 63 16.13 -20.34 2.26
CA LYS A 63 15.77 -19.25 3.17
C LYS A 63 15.09 -19.73 4.44
N GLY A 64 14.22 -20.73 4.33
CA GLY A 64 13.55 -21.34 5.47
C GLY A 64 14.52 -22.11 6.37
N LYS A 65 15.44 -22.86 5.77
CA LYS A 65 16.51 -23.59 6.49
C LYS A 65 17.42 -22.64 7.27
N THR A 66 17.86 -21.57 6.63
CA THR A 66 18.67 -20.52 7.27
C THR A 66 17.92 -19.86 8.43
N ALA A 67 16.66 -19.46 8.19
CA ALA A 67 15.84 -18.84 9.24
C ALA A 67 15.60 -19.74 10.45
N LYS A 68 15.47 -21.05 10.21
CA LYS A 68 15.34 -22.04 11.28
C LYS A 68 16.65 -22.26 12.02
N ALA A 69 17.78 -22.35 11.32
CA ALA A 69 19.11 -22.54 11.90
C ALA A 69 19.56 -21.33 12.75
N GLU A 70 19.20 -20.12 12.32
CA GLU A 70 19.49 -18.87 13.03
C GLU A 70 18.41 -18.50 14.06
N GLU A 71 17.45 -19.39 14.33
CA GLU A 71 16.32 -19.17 15.25
C GLU A 71 15.58 -17.85 15.04
N ILE A 72 15.47 -17.41 13.78
CA ILE A 72 14.84 -16.13 13.44
C ILE A 72 13.36 -16.17 13.85
N THR A 73 13.00 -15.35 14.83
CA THR A 73 11.60 -15.13 15.20
C THR A 73 10.88 -14.29 14.15
N LEU A 74 9.94 -14.92 13.43
CA LEU A 74 9.09 -14.21 12.48
C LEU A 74 8.10 -13.32 13.24
N THR A 75 7.97 -12.08 12.80
CA THR A 75 7.02 -11.12 13.38
C THR A 75 5.74 -11.05 12.58
N SER A 76 4.61 -10.89 13.28
CA SER A 76 3.31 -10.62 12.66
C SER A 76 3.22 -9.16 12.25
N GLY A 77 2.52 -8.92 11.17
CA GLY A 77 2.30 -7.58 10.66
C GLY A 77 3.06 -7.30 9.37
N PRO A 78 2.89 -6.10 8.84
CA PRO A 78 3.46 -5.72 7.57
C PRO A 78 4.99 -5.64 7.64
N LYS A 79 5.65 -6.50 6.89
CA LYS A 79 7.10 -6.43 6.68
C LYS A 79 7.40 -5.27 5.72
N GLY A 80 7.79 -4.16 6.29
CA GLY A 80 8.11 -2.93 5.57
C GLY A 80 6.91 -1.99 5.38
N PRO A 81 7.10 -0.89 4.69
CA PRO A 81 6.02 0.04 4.39
C PRO A 81 5.06 -0.62 3.40
N LEU A 82 4.06 -1.36 3.91
CA LEU A 82 3.02 -2.07 3.13
C LEU A 82 2.36 -1.18 2.08
N THR A 83 2.31 0.09 2.33
CA THR A 83 1.74 1.10 1.44
C THR A 83 2.51 1.20 0.13
N PHE A 84 3.77 0.82 0.11
CA PHE A 84 4.64 0.98 -1.05
C PHE A 84 4.78 -0.30 -1.88
N ALA A 85 4.54 -1.47 -1.27
CA ALA A 85 4.59 -2.75 -1.96
C ALA A 85 3.31 -3.07 -2.76
N LYS A 86 2.17 -2.50 -2.37
CA LYS A 86 0.90 -2.77 -3.08
C LYS A 86 0.92 -2.09 -4.44
N LYS A 87 0.95 -2.88 -5.51
CA LYS A 87 0.70 -2.36 -6.87
C LYS A 87 -0.68 -1.73 -6.90
N THR A 88 -0.74 -0.41 -7.06
CA THR A 88 -2.01 0.28 -7.30
C THR A 88 -2.44 0.05 -8.73
N SER A 89 -3.75 -0.14 -8.95
CA SER A 89 -4.28 -0.18 -10.31
C SER A 89 -3.89 1.11 -11.04
N PRO A 90 -3.34 1.01 -12.26
CA PRO A 90 -3.00 2.18 -13.07
C PRO A 90 -4.22 3.02 -13.42
N ASP A 91 -5.41 2.43 -13.29
CA ASP A 91 -6.70 3.09 -13.55
C ASP A 91 -7.49 3.46 -12.29
N SER A 92 -6.82 3.49 -11.13
CA SER A 92 -7.44 4.01 -9.90
C SER A 92 -7.80 5.49 -10.05
N PHE A 93 -8.85 5.93 -9.35
CA PHE A 93 -9.27 7.34 -9.39
C PHE A 93 -8.11 8.30 -9.07
N THR A 94 -7.28 7.96 -8.07
CA THR A 94 -6.08 8.74 -7.72
C THR A 94 -5.05 8.79 -8.86
N ALA A 95 -4.87 7.69 -9.61
CA ALA A 95 -3.97 7.67 -10.76
C ALA A 95 -4.51 8.54 -11.91
N ARG A 96 -5.82 8.53 -12.13
CA ARG A 96 -6.47 9.41 -13.11
C ARG A 96 -6.38 10.88 -12.71
N LEU A 97 -6.60 11.20 -11.42
CA LEU A 97 -6.41 12.56 -10.90
C LEU A 97 -4.98 13.06 -11.14
N TRP A 98 -3.96 12.22 -10.88
CA TRP A 98 -2.57 12.59 -11.12
C TRP A 98 -2.29 12.87 -12.59
N ARG A 99 -2.78 12.02 -13.49
CA ARG A 99 -2.67 12.26 -14.94
C ARG A 99 -3.33 13.57 -15.35
N ALA A 100 -4.54 13.85 -14.87
CA ALA A 100 -5.24 15.11 -15.12
C ALA A 100 -4.45 16.33 -14.61
N MET A 101 -3.88 16.25 -13.39
CA MET A 101 -3.03 17.33 -12.84
C MET A 101 -1.81 17.61 -13.72
N ARG A 102 -1.16 16.58 -14.25
CA ARG A 102 0.00 16.72 -15.15
C ARG A 102 -0.37 17.37 -16.49
N VAL A 103 -1.55 17.07 -17.01
CA VAL A 103 -2.06 17.67 -18.26
C VAL A 103 -2.45 19.13 -18.03
N CYS A 104 -3.25 19.40 -17.01
CA CYS A 104 -3.80 20.75 -16.77
C CYS A 104 -2.78 21.72 -16.19
N ARG A 105 -1.83 21.25 -15.39
CA ARG A 105 -0.84 22.04 -14.64
C ARG A 105 -1.46 23.02 -13.63
N LYS A 106 -2.52 23.77 -14.00
CA LYS A 106 -3.31 24.65 -13.13
C LYS A 106 -4.75 24.14 -13.12
N PHE A 107 -5.31 23.93 -11.94
CA PHE A 107 -6.61 23.27 -11.78
C PHE A 107 -7.30 23.60 -10.45
N THR A 108 -8.59 23.39 -10.43
CA THR A 108 -9.42 23.34 -9.23
C THR A 108 -9.84 21.88 -8.93
N VAL A 109 -10.50 21.63 -7.79
CA VAL A 109 -11.07 20.29 -7.48
C VAL A 109 -12.14 19.89 -8.52
N PRO A 110 -13.12 20.74 -8.86
CA PRO A 110 -14.11 20.40 -9.89
C PRO A 110 -13.50 20.07 -11.26
N ASP A 111 -12.51 20.81 -11.73
CA ASP A 111 -11.85 20.53 -13.01
C ASP A 111 -11.28 19.11 -13.05
N LEU A 112 -10.59 18.71 -11.97
CA LEU A 112 -10.01 17.38 -11.89
C LEU A 112 -11.06 16.27 -11.78
N VAL A 113 -12.15 16.52 -11.06
CA VAL A 113 -13.24 15.54 -10.94
C VAL A 113 -13.91 15.35 -12.29
N MET A 114 -14.13 16.43 -13.06
CA MET A 114 -14.69 16.37 -14.39
C MET A 114 -13.81 15.55 -15.36
N LEU A 115 -12.48 15.72 -15.28
CA LEU A 115 -11.54 15.04 -16.17
C LEU A 115 -11.22 13.59 -15.76
N ALA A 116 -11.21 13.31 -14.47
CA ALA A 116 -10.78 12.02 -13.91
C ALA A 116 -11.94 11.12 -13.48
N GLY A 117 -13.13 11.65 -13.31
CA GLY A 117 -14.31 10.92 -12.88
C GLY A 117 -14.84 9.97 -13.97
N THR A 118 -15.39 8.85 -13.55
CA THR A 118 -16.08 7.88 -14.41
C THR A 118 -17.56 7.74 -14.08
N GLY A 119 -18.04 8.54 -13.10
CA GLY A 119 -19.41 8.43 -12.56
C GLY A 119 -19.63 7.26 -11.60
N LYS A 120 -18.60 6.41 -11.37
CA LYS A 120 -18.68 5.27 -10.44
C LYS A 120 -18.20 5.62 -9.02
N GLU A 121 -17.56 6.77 -8.86
CA GLU A 121 -17.03 7.23 -7.59
C GLU A 121 -18.16 7.76 -6.68
N LYS A 122 -18.24 7.28 -5.42
CA LYS A 122 -19.31 7.68 -4.49
C LYS A 122 -19.24 9.14 -4.03
N LYS A 123 -18.04 9.68 -3.83
CA LYS A 123 -17.77 11.07 -3.37
C LYS A 123 -16.49 11.57 -4.02
N PRO A 124 -16.50 11.86 -5.33
CA PRO A 124 -15.27 12.18 -6.07
C PRO A 124 -14.63 13.49 -5.61
N GLU A 125 -15.40 14.51 -5.24
CA GLU A 125 -14.89 15.81 -4.76
C GLU A 125 -14.15 15.65 -3.43
N ASP A 126 -14.70 14.88 -2.49
CA ASP A 126 -14.07 14.62 -1.19
C ASP A 126 -12.75 13.84 -1.37
N ALA A 127 -12.75 12.83 -2.24
CA ALA A 127 -11.58 12.03 -2.51
C ALA A 127 -10.49 12.85 -3.20
N ALA A 128 -10.86 13.64 -4.22
CA ALA A 128 -9.94 14.55 -4.91
C ALA A 128 -9.41 15.62 -3.97
N GLY A 129 -10.27 16.25 -3.16
CA GLY A 129 -9.88 17.27 -2.19
C GLY A 129 -8.90 16.75 -1.14
N LYS A 130 -9.13 15.53 -0.61
CA LYS A 130 -8.20 14.87 0.31
C LYS A 130 -6.85 14.60 -0.35
N TYR A 131 -6.84 14.11 -1.58
CA TYR A 131 -5.61 13.82 -2.31
C TYR A 131 -4.82 15.10 -2.62
N ILE A 132 -5.47 16.13 -3.12
CA ILE A 132 -4.88 17.47 -3.40
C ILE A 132 -4.26 18.03 -2.13
N ARG A 133 -4.97 18.00 -0.99
CA ARG A 133 -4.45 18.47 0.30
C ARG A 133 -3.15 17.76 0.68
N ARG A 134 -3.08 16.42 0.53
CA ARG A 134 -1.86 15.65 0.82
C ARG A 134 -0.71 16.04 -0.09
N LEU A 135 -0.96 16.20 -1.38
CA LEU A 135 0.05 16.63 -2.34
C LEU A 135 0.52 18.08 -2.09
N TYR A 136 -0.39 18.97 -1.70
CA TYR A 136 -0.04 20.33 -1.30
C TYR A 136 0.88 20.33 -0.07
N GLN A 137 0.53 19.59 0.96
CA GLN A 137 1.35 19.44 2.17
C GLN A 137 2.71 18.81 1.90
N ALA A 138 2.80 17.89 0.94
CA ALA A 138 4.05 17.24 0.52
C ALA A 138 4.87 18.06 -0.50
N GLY A 139 4.43 19.28 -0.85
CA GLY A 139 5.16 20.18 -1.74
C GLY A 139 5.11 19.87 -3.21
N TYR A 140 4.13 19.09 -3.66
CA TYR A 140 3.86 18.85 -5.09
C TYR A 140 3.07 19.98 -5.74
N LEU A 141 2.23 20.64 -4.93
CA LEU A 141 1.31 21.67 -5.37
C LEU A 141 1.60 22.98 -4.67
N GLN A 142 1.30 24.06 -5.36
CA GLN A 142 1.26 25.43 -4.83
C GLN A 142 -0.17 25.94 -4.91
N LEU A 143 -0.66 26.57 -3.84
CA LEU A 143 -1.94 27.26 -3.84
C LEU A 143 -1.76 28.63 -4.53
N LEU A 144 -2.59 28.92 -5.53
CA LEU A 144 -2.58 30.22 -6.20
C LEU A 144 -3.41 31.23 -5.39
N PRO A 145 -2.98 32.50 -5.34
CA PRO A 145 -3.67 33.53 -4.58
C PRO A 145 -5.10 33.81 -5.08
N ARG A 146 -5.28 33.76 -6.41
CA ARG A 146 -6.57 34.03 -7.05
C ARG A 146 -7.39 32.75 -7.13
N ARG A 147 -8.60 32.81 -6.55
CA ARG A 147 -9.59 31.73 -6.67
C ARG A 147 -10.30 31.79 -8.03
N GLU A 148 -10.78 30.65 -8.48
CA GLU A 148 -11.70 30.57 -9.61
C GLU A 148 -13.11 30.95 -9.17
N LYS A 149 -13.87 31.68 -10.00
CA LYS A 149 -15.26 32.04 -9.67
C LYS A 149 -16.13 30.78 -9.52
N GLY A 150 -16.94 30.76 -8.48
CA GLY A 150 -17.97 29.73 -8.31
C GLY A 150 -19.21 30.06 -9.14
N THR A 151 -20.07 29.08 -9.34
CA THR A 151 -21.32 29.20 -10.08
C THR A 151 -22.41 29.96 -9.34
N ALA A 152 -22.42 29.91 -8.00
CA ALA A 152 -23.40 30.62 -7.18
C ALA A 152 -22.92 32.06 -6.83
N PRO A 153 -23.83 33.05 -6.79
CA PRO A 153 -23.46 34.44 -6.43
C PRO A 153 -22.80 34.58 -5.04
N THR A 154 -23.18 33.70 -4.10
CA THR A 154 -22.64 33.67 -2.73
C THR A 154 -21.42 32.78 -2.58
N SER A 155 -20.90 32.20 -3.68
CA SER A 155 -19.76 31.29 -3.62
C SER A 155 -18.45 32.02 -3.33
N ASN A 156 -17.70 31.54 -2.35
CA ASN A 156 -16.31 31.98 -2.09
C ASN A 156 -15.33 31.56 -3.20
N GLY A 157 -15.80 30.91 -4.25
CA GLY A 157 -14.99 30.39 -5.35
C GLY A 157 -14.15 29.19 -4.98
N PHE A 158 -13.53 28.57 -5.99
CA PHE A 158 -12.73 27.39 -5.84
C PHE A 158 -11.24 27.71 -5.66
N LYS A 159 -10.59 27.03 -4.72
CA LYS A 159 -9.13 27.10 -4.58
C LYS A 159 -8.48 26.56 -5.85
N LYS A 160 -7.52 27.32 -6.41
CA LYS A 160 -6.78 26.96 -7.62
C LYS A 160 -5.36 26.56 -7.25
N TYR A 161 -4.91 25.46 -7.79
CA TYR A 161 -3.59 24.90 -7.52
C TYR A 161 -2.74 24.84 -8.78
N LEU A 162 -1.42 24.95 -8.60
CA LEU A 162 -0.42 24.74 -9.63
C LEU A 162 0.41 23.51 -9.28
N LEU A 163 0.60 22.60 -10.23
CA LEU A 163 1.53 21.49 -10.11
C LEU A 163 2.96 22.01 -10.29
N VAL A 164 3.72 22.06 -9.19
CA VAL A 164 5.12 22.54 -9.18
C VAL A 164 6.13 21.40 -9.23
N ARG A 165 5.77 20.21 -8.73
CA ARG A 165 6.66 19.04 -8.74
C ARG A 165 6.01 17.92 -9.55
N ASP A 166 6.57 17.61 -10.71
CA ASP A 166 6.20 16.49 -11.57
C ASP A 166 7.39 15.53 -11.67
N ASN A 167 7.38 14.49 -10.87
CA ASN A 167 8.47 13.51 -10.81
C ASN A 167 8.23 12.29 -11.74
N GLY A 168 7.15 12.27 -12.50
CA GLY A 168 6.88 11.22 -13.47
C GLY A 168 5.45 10.68 -13.48
N PRO A 169 5.18 9.61 -14.26
CA PRO A 169 3.83 9.16 -14.57
C PRO A 169 3.10 8.48 -13.41
N LEU A 170 3.85 7.91 -12.46
CA LEU A 170 3.25 7.21 -11.34
C LEU A 170 2.80 8.19 -10.25
N HIS A 171 1.58 8.05 -9.79
CA HIS A 171 1.00 8.96 -8.81
C HIS A 171 1.64 8.79 -7.41
N PRO A 172 1.97 9.89 -6.72
CA PRO A 172 2.40 9.84 -5.33
C PRO A 172 1.32 9.25 -4.42
N ARG A 173 1.74 8.46 -3.42
CA ARG A 173 0.83 7.69 -2.55
C ARG A 173 0.95 8.12 -1.10
N TYR A 174 -0.18 8.45 -0.49
CA TYR A 174 -0.25 8.76 0.92
C TYR A 174 -0.45 7.49 1.77
N SER A 175 0.30 7.39 2.86
CA SER A 175 0.14 6.35 3.87
C SER A 175 -0.54 6.89 5.12
N PRO A 176 -1.77 6.47 5.46
CA PRO A 176 -2.42 6.89 6.70
C PRO A 176 -1.65 6.46 7.97
N LYS A 177 -0.94 5.31 7.89
CA LYS A 177 -0.20 4.77 9.05
C LYS A 177 1.04 5.59 9.39
N THR A 178 1.74 6.09 8.39
CA THR A 178 2.98 6.86 8.59
C THR A 178 2.77 8.37 8.49
N GLY A 179 1.61 8.81 8.01
CA GLY A 179 1.34 10.22 7.75
C GLY A 179 2.17 10.83 6.61
N LYS A 180 2.84 10.01 5.78
CA LYS A 180 3.80 10.47 4.77
C LYS A 180 3.33 10.15 3.35
N VAL A 181 3.90 10.86 2.37
CA VAL A 181 3.67 10.63 0.95
C VAL A 181 4.89 9.97 0.32
N TYR A 182 4.69 8.84 -0.33
CA TYR A 182 5.71 8.12 -1.09
C TYR A 182 5.57 8.41 -2.58
N ASP A 183 6.69 8.77 -3.21
CA ASP A 183 6.79 8.92 -4.65
C ASP A 183 7.41 7.68 -5.29
N PRO A 184 6.64 6.91 -6.09
CA PRO A 184 7.15 5.71 -6.73
C PRO A 184 8.13 5.99 -7.87
N ASN A 185 8.14 7.19 -8.47
CA ASN A 185 9.05 7.57 -9.55
C ASN A 185 10.47 7.80 -9.02
N THR A 186 10.59 8.48 -7.88
CA THR A 186 11.88 8.82 -7.25
C THR A 186 12.25 7.90 -6.09
N LYS A 187 11.32 7.04 -5.66
CA LYS A 187 11.43 6.19 -4.46
C LYS A 187 11.68 6.97 -3.16
N LYS A 188 11.33 8.27 -3.13
CA LYS A 188 11.48 9.15 -1.97
C LYS A 188 10.20 9.23 -1.16
N ILE A 189 10.36 9.52 0.13
CA ILE A 189 9.28 9.75 1.08
C ILE A 189 9.29 11.22 1.46
N TYR A 190 8.11 11.85 1.40
CA TYR A 190 7.90 13.26 1.76
C TYR A 190 7.04 13.34 3.00
N GLU A 191 7.46 14.15 3.95
CA GLU A 191 6.67 14.49 5.13
C GLU A 191 5.58 15.52 4.78
N LEU A 192 4.51 15.52 5.56
CA LEU A 192 3.46 16.50 5.38
C LEU A 192 3.76 17.71 6.26
N GLU A 193 4.00 18.84 5.64
CA GLU A 193 4.16 20.13 6.32
C GLU A 193 2.79 20.74 6.62
N ALA A 194 2.65 21.35 7.78
CA ALA A 194 1.49 22.18 8.08
C ALA A 194 1.57 23.45 7.20
N ARG A 195 0.80 23.49 6.13
CA ARG A 195 0.68 24.65 5.24
C ARG A 195 -0.68 25.29 5.43
N PRO A 196 -0.75 26.61 5.47
CA PRO A 196 -1.99 27.36 5.68
C PRO A 196 -3.03 27.14 4.57
#